data_557021de444643663be369a1c633cca5
#
_entry.id   557021de444643663be369a1c633cca5
#
_cell.length_a   1.000
_cell.length_b   1.000
_cell.length_c   1.000
_cell.angle_alpha   90.00
_cell.angle_beta   90.00
_cell.angle_gamma   90.00
#
_symmetry.space_group_name_H-M   'P 1'
#
loop_
_entity.id
_entity.type
_entity.pdbx_description
1 polymer ?
#
loop_
_entity_poly.entity_id
_entity_poly.type
_entity_poly.pdbx_seq_one_letter_code
_entity_poly.pdbx_strand_id
1 'polypeptide(L)'
;MQHFRIALIPFFAAFCLPAFAHPDTLDTVKDAENKLKARVGYTELDLTNGMILEGYRPEERFPMMSTFKVLLCSAVLSRVDSGKEQLDRRIHFHQSDLVTYSPVTEKHLTDGMTVGELCDAAITMSDNTAANLLLSTIGGPQQLTIFLRKTGDHVTRLDRWETALNEALPGDERDTTTPKAMAETLHKLLTGKILTVASQQQLMDWMEADKVAGPLLRSALPAGWFIADKSGAGERGSRGIIAALGPDGKPSRIVIIYLTGSQATIEERNKQIAEIGTSLIKHW
;
A
#
# COMPACT_ATOMS: atom_id res chain seq x y z
N MET A 1 -4.82 33.58 -79.83
CA MET A 1 -4.44 34.10 -78.49
C MET A 1 -4.96 33.12 -77.46
N GLN A 2 -4.07 32.24 -76.97
CA GLN A 2 -4.42 31.27 -75.92
C GLN A 2 -4.04 31.85 -74.57
N HIS A 3 -5.04 32.00 -73.65
CA HIS A 3 -4.81 32.44 -72.33
C HIS A 3 -4.47 31.24 -71.43
N PHE A 4 -3.23 31.17 -70.91
CA PHE A 4 -2.81 30.27 -69.86
C PHE A 4 -3.29 30.79 -68.52
N ARG A 5 -4.17 30.06 -67.87
CA ARG A 5 -4.55 30.32 -66.47
C ARG A 5 -3.62 29.51 -65.52
N ILE A 6 -2.77 30.22 -64.76
CA ILE A 6 -1.95 29.62 -63.70
C ILE A 6 -2.85 29.49 -62.49
N ALA A 7 -3.09 28.25 -62.06
CA ALA A 7 -3.78 27.98 -60.78
C ALA A 7 -2.76 27.99 -59.63
N LEU A 8 -2.91 28.94 -58.71
CA LEU A 8 -2.18 28.94 -57.42
C LEU A 8 -2.80 27.89 -56.51
N ILE A 9 -2.01 26.87 -56.11
CA ILE A 9 -2.36 25.90 -55.08
C ILE A 9 -1.85 26.47 -53.74
N PRO A 10 -2.71 26.69 -52.74
CA PRO A 10 -2.25 27.12 -51.41
C PRO A 10 -1.58 25.94 -50.72
N PHE A 11 -0.32 26.15 -50.34
CA PHE A 11 0.45 25.22 -49.52
C PHE A 11 0.02 25.41 -48.06
N PHE A 12 -0.83 24.49 -47.53
CA PHE A 12 -1.15 24.43 -46.14
C PHE A 12 0.03 23.78 -45.39
N ALA A 13 0.85 24.59 -44.75
CA ALA A 13 1.85 24.10 -43.79
C ALA A 13 1.14 23.64 -42.53
N ALA A 14 0.98 22.33 -42.35
CA ALA A 14 0.52 21.75 -41.11
C ALA A 14 1.61 21.97 -40.04
N PHE A 15 1.40 22.91 -39.12
CA PHE A 15 2.18 23.05 -37.91
C PHE A 15 1.86 21.85 -37.02
N CYS A 16 2.70 20.79 -37.05
CA CYS A 16 2.74 19.80 -35.96
C CYS A 16 3.30 20.48 -34.72
N LEU A 17 2.41 20.84 -33.80
CA LEU A 17 2.80 21.17 -32.43
C LEU A 17 3.43 19.89 -31.81
N PRO A 18 4.60 19.97 -31.18
CA PRO A 18 5.14 18.83 -30.45
C PRO A 18 4.12 18.44 -29.38
N ALA A 19 3.58 17.24 -29.46
CA ALA A 19 2.88 16.64 -28.34
C ALA A 19 3.91 16.54 -27.21
N PHE A 20 3.71 17.31 -26.14
CA PHE A 20 4.47 17.11 -24.90
C PHE A 20 4.10 15.72 -24.42
N ALA A 21 5.02 14.76 -24.61
CA ALA A 21 4.90 13.45 -23.99
C ALA A 21 4.81 13.68 -22.48
N HIS A 22 3.73 13.25 -21.86
CA HIS A 22 3.66 13.24 -20.41
C HIS A 22 4.71 12.24 -19.91
N PRO A 23 5.47 12.57 -18.84
CA PRO A 23 6.41 11.61 -18.25
C PRO A 23 5.63 10.34 -17.90
N ASP A 24 6.18 9.18 -18.22
CA ASP A 24 5.61 7.91 -17.82
C ASP A 24 5.64 7.74 -16.28
N THR A 25 4.99 6.71 -15.77
CA THR A 25 4.93 6.49 -14.31
C THR A 25 6.33 6.30 -13.73
N LEU A 26 7.21 5.56 -14.42
CA LEU A 26 8.58 5.33 -13.94
C LEU A 26 9.41 6.61 -13.91
N ASP A 27 9.25 7.51 -14.85
CA ASP A 27 9.94 8.81 -14.83
C ASP A 27 9.44 9.65 -13.65
N THR A 28 8.14 9.63 -13.36
CA THR A 28 7.58 10.31 -12.17
C THR A 28 8.12 9.71 -10.87
N VAL A 29 8.31 8.38 -10.80
CA VAL A 29 8.93 7.69 -9.64
C VAL A 29 10.39 8.11 -9.46
N LYS A 30 11.18 8.16 -10.54
CA LYS A 30 12.58 8.63 -10.51
C LYS A 30 12.67 10.11 -10.11
N ASP A 31 11.76 10.93 -10.60
CA ASP A 31 11.66 12.35 -10.23
C ASP A 31 11.35 12.52 -8.75
N ALA A 32 10.44 11.72 -8.19
CA ALA A 32 10.13 11.72 -6.76
C ALA A 32 11.36 11.33 -5.93
N GLU A 33 12.12 10.31 -6.34
CA GLU A 33 13.39 9.92 -5.71
C GLU A 33 14.37 11.08 -5.66
N ASN A 34 14.56 11.78 -6.80
CA ASN A 34 15.48 12.91 -6.92
C ASN A 34 15.03 14.11 -6.07
N LYS A 35 13.74 14.49 -6.14
CA LYS A 35 13.16 15.61 -5.41
C LYS A 35 13.24 15.41 -3.89
N LEU A 36 12.91 14.21 -3.44
CA LEU A 36 12.91 13.87 -2.01
C LEU A 36 14.30 13.52 -1.47
N LYS A 37 15.31 13.35 -2.35
CA LYS A 37 16.63 12.81 -1.99
C LYS A 37 16.50 11.54 -1.16
N ALA A 38 15.57 10.69 -1.57
CA ALA A 38 15.18 9.46 -0.91
C ALA A 38 15.53 8.26 -1.80
N ARG A 39 15.39 7.06 -1.29
CA ARG A 39 15.30 5.85 -2.07
C ARG A 39 13.81 5.51 -2.23
N VAL A 40 13.34 5.33 -3.47
CA VAL A 40 11.93 5.04 -3.79
C VAL A 40 11.83 3.65 -4.44
N GLY A 41 10.89 2.85 -4.00
CA GLY A 41 10.54 1.55 -4.59
C GLY A 41 9.09 1.57 -5.08
N TYR A 42 8.86 1.04 -6.27
CA TYR A 42 7.56 0.98 -6.91
C TYR A 42 7.34 -0.37 -7.57
N THR A 43 6.12 -0.87 -7.51
CA THR A 43 5.66 -2.03 -8.30
C THR A 43 4.18 -1.87 -8.60
N GLU A 44 3.85 -2.13 -9.86
CA GLU A 44 2.50 -2.26 -10.37
C GLU A 44 2.27 -3.69 -10.84
N LEU A 45 1.13 -4.28 -10.45
CA LEU A 45 0.79 -5.67 -10.73
C LEU A 45 -0.67 -5.73 -11.22
N ASP A 46 -0.93 -6.48 -12.28
CA ASP A 46 -2.28 -6.80 -12.76
C ASP A 46 -2.99 -7.73 -11.78
N LEU A 47 -4.10 -7.28 -11.20
CA LEU A 47 -4.85 -8.03 -10.19
C LEU A 47 -5.49 -9.31 -10.75
N THR A 48 -5.77 -9.35 -12.06
CA THR A 48 -6.46 -10.48 -12.69
C THR A 48 -5.57 -11.70 -12.84
N ASN A 49 -4.29 -11.49 -13.21
CA ASN A 49 -3.37 -12.57 -13.56
C ASN A 49 -2.10 -12.61 -12.72
N GLY A 50 -1.86 -11.61 -11.86
CA GLY A 50 -0.70 -11.51 -10.99
C GLY A 50 0.61 -11.13 -11.71
N MET A 51 0.54 -10.67 -12.97
CA MET A 51 1.71 -10.24 -13.71
C MET A 51 2.20 -8.87 -13.24
N ILE A 52 3.50 -8.73 -13.00
CA ILE A 52 4.13 -7.42 -12.81
C ILE A 52 4.07 -6.66 -14.13
N LEU A 53 3.45 -5.50 -14.12
CA LEU A 53 3.33 -4.61 -15.27
C LEU A 53 4.52 -3.67 -15.34
N GLU A 54 4.91 -3.11 -14.19
CA GLU A 54 5.98 -2.15 -14.11
C GLU A 54 6.66 -2.19 -12.72
N GLY A 55 7.92 -1.75 -12.63
CA GLY A 55 8.63 -1.68 -11.35
C GLY A 55 9.89 -0.82 -11.38
N TYR A 56 10.13 -0.16 -10.25
CA TYR A 56 11.38 0.58 -9.98
C TYR A 56 11.92 0.13 -8.63
N ARG A 57 13.17 -0.31 -8.57
CA ARG A 57 13.77 -0.99 -7.39
C ARG A 57 12.87 -2.08 -6.80
N PRO A 58 12.23 -2.94 -7.64
CA PRO A 58 11.17 -3.84 -7.20
C PRO A 58 11.66 -4.90 -6.21
N GLU A 59 12.95 -5.23 -6.20
CA GLU A 59 13.56 -6.25 -5.35
C GLU A 59 14.43 -5.67 -4.21
N GLU A 60 14.50 -4.35 -4.10
CA GLU A 60 15.20 -3.71 -2.99
C GLU A 60 14.31 -3.70 -1.73
N ARG A 61 14.94 -3.87 -0.56
CA ARG A 61 14.23 -3.88 0.72
C ARG A 61 13.88 -2.48 1.18
N PHE A 62 12.66 -2.34 1.69
CA PHE A 62 12.11 -1.13 2.30
C PHE A 62 11.42 -1.48 3.63
N PRO A 63 11.44 -0.58 4.62
CA PRO A 63 10.68 -0.76 5.85
C PRO A 63 9.19 -0.83 5.53
N MET A 64 8.48 -1.82 6.10
CA MET A 64 7.03 -1.97 5.88
C MET A 64 6.23 -0.90 6.59
N MET A 65 6.69 -0.47 7.75
CA MET A 65 5.90 0.40 8.62
C MET A 65 4.50 -0.20 8.81
N SER A 66 3.45 0.61 8.96
CA SER A 66 2.09 0.10 9.19
C SER A 66 1.45 -0.67 8.03
N THR A 67 2.10 -0.80 6.86
CA THR A 67 1.54 -1.65 5.80
C THR A 67 1.51 -3.13 6.18
N PHE A 68 2.34 -3.57 7.15
CA PHE A 68 2.31 -4.94 7.67
C PHE A 68 0.96 -5.32 8.31
N LYS A 69 0.15 -4.35 8.73
CA LYS A 69 -1.12 -4.58 9.42
C LYS A 69 -2.14 -5.29 8.52
N VAL A 70 -2.05 -5.10 7.20
CA VAL A 70 -2.83 -5.88 6.23
C VAL A 70 -2.40 -7.36 6.25
N LEU A 71 -1.11 -7.62 6.28
CA LEU A 71 -0.57 -8.99 6.37
C LEU A 71 -0.94 -9.65 7.70
N LEU A 72 -0.92 -8.88 8.79
CA LEU A 72 -1.31 -9.34 10.13
C LEU A 72 -2.79 -9.73 10.17
N CYS A 73 -3.69 -8.86 9.70
CA CYS A 73 -5.12 -9.17 9.66
C CYS A 73 -5.42 -10.34 8.70
N SER A 74 -4.64 -10.50 7.62
CA SER A 74 -4.73 -11.69 6.77
C SER A 74 -4.33 -12.97 7.51
N ALA A 75 -3.30 -12.93 8.35
CA ALA A 75 -2.93 -14.07 9.20
C ALA A 75 -4.01 -14.40 10.22
N VAL A 76 -4.66 -13.38 10.79
CA VAL A 76 -5.83 -13.56 11.68
C VAL A 76 -6.99 -14.21 10.91
N LEU A 77 -7.35 -13.68 9.73
CA LEU A 77 -8.42 -14.23 8.90
C LEU A 77 -8.14 -15.69 8.48
N SER A 78 -6.91 -16.03 8.13
CA SER A 78 -6.52 -17.41 7.84
C SER A 78 -6.73 -18.36 9.04
N ARG A 79 -6.56 -17.86 10.26
CA ARG A 79 -6.87 -18.60 11.48
C ARG A 79 -8.38 -18.73 11.70
N VAL A 80 -9.14 -17.70 11.37
CA VAL A 80 -10.61 -17.74 11.37
C VAL A 80 -11.11 -18.78 10.38
N ASP A 81 -10.64 -18.77 9.14
CA ASP A 81 -10.99 -19.73 8.09
C ASP A 81 -10.67 -21.17 8.48
N SER A 82 -9.65 -21.38 9.31
CA SER A 82 -9.27 -22.71 9.83
C SER A 82 -9.89 -23.06 11.19
N GLY A 83 -10.83 -22.24 11.72
CA GLY A 83 -11.49 -22.45 12.99
C GLY A 83 -10.61 -22.29 14.23
N LYS A 84 -9.44 -21.65 14.10
CA LYS A 84 -8.45 -21.43 15.18
C LYS A 84 -8.59 -20.05 15.84
N GLU A 85 -9.44 -19.19 15.29
CA GLU A 85 -9.75 -17.86 15.79
C GLU A 85 -11.20 -17.52 15.48
N GLN A 86 -11.77 -16.52 16.15
CA GLN A 86 -13.11 -16.00 15.91
C GLN A 86 -13.07 -14.48 15.93
N LEU A 87 -13.68 -13.84 14.93
CA LEU A 87 -13.67 -12.36 14.82
C LEU A 87 -14.45 -11.69 15.95
N ASP A 88 -15.42 -12.36 16.55
CA ASP A 88 -16.23 -11.90 17.68
C ASP A 88 -15.61 -12.19 19.04
N ARG A 89 -14.49 -12.95 19.12
CA ARG A 89 -13.77 -13.16 20.37
C ARG A 89 -13.24 -11.84 20.92
N ARG A 90 -13.64 -11.51 22.16
CA ARG A 90 -13.25 -10.26 22.82
C ARG A 90 -11.91 -10.37 23.53
N ILE A 91 -11.09 -9.35 23.36
CA ILE A 91 -9.79 -9.18 24.00
C ILE A 91 -9.92 -8.00 24.98
N HIS A 92 -9.61 -8.26 26.23
CA HIS A 92 -9.46 -7.21 27.25
C HIS A 92 -7.98 -6.83 27.34
N PHE A 93 -7.72 -5.56 27.50
CA PHE A 93 -6.39 -4.98 27.60
C PHE A 93 -6.42 -3.78 28.57
N HIS A 94 -5.26 -3.33 29.01
CA HIS A 94 -5.12 -2.33 30.07
C HIS A 94 -4.36 -1.10 29.54
N GLN A 95 -4.34 -0.04 30.33
CA GLN A 95 -3.57 1.18 30.06
C GLN A 95 -2.08 0.89 29.79
N SER A 96 -1.51 -0.13 30.46
CA SER A 96 -0.12 -0.54 30.28
C SER A 96 0.18 -1.16 28.90
N ASP A 97 -0.83 -1.59 28.16
CA ASP A 97 -0.69 -2.18 26.84
C ASP A 97 -0.69 -1.12 25.73
N LEU A 98 -1.11 0.11 26.05
CA LEU A 98 -1.17 1.20 25.10
C LEU A 98 0.24 1.64 24.70
N VAL A 99 0.45 1.76 23.39
CA VAL A 99 1.64 2.35 22.79
C VAL A 99 1.27 3.62 22.01
N THR A 100 2.27 4.41 21.63
CA THR A 100 2.06 5.64 20.88
C THR A 100 1.22 5.40 19.62
N TYR A 101 0.25 6.28 19.39
CA TYR A 101 -0.71 6.25 18.29
C TYR A 101 -1.68 5.06 18.40
N SER A 102 -2.63 5.20 19.32
CA SER A 102 -3.68 4.22 19.60
C SER A 102 -5.08 4.87 19.64
N PRO A 103 -5.50 5.55 18.54
CA PRO A 103 -6.66 6.46 18.56
C PRO A 103 -8.00 5.76 18.78
N VAL A 104 -8.06 4.45 18.61
CA VAL A 104 -9.27 3.64 18.84
C VAL A 104 -9.15 2.89 20.15
N THR A 105 -8.10 2.09 20.35
CA THR A 105 -7.94 1.24 21.53
C THR A 105 -7.90 2.03 22.83
N GLU A 106 -7.35 3.25 22.86
CA GLU A 106 -7.36 4.10 24.08
C GLU A 106 -8.77 4.40 24.63
N LYS A 107 -9.82 4.27 23.80
CA LYS A 107 -11.22 4.53 24.15
C LYS A 107 -11.95 3.28 24.62
N HIS A 108 -11.33 2.11 24.56
CA HIS A 108 -11.95 0.80 24.83
C HIS A 108 -11.28 0.02 25.96
N LEU A 109 -10.62 0.73 26.89
CA LEU A 109 -9.95 0.12 28.06
C LEU A 109 -10.91 -0.60 29.00
N THR A 110 -12.15 -0.13 29.13
CA THR A 110 -13.16 -0.72 29.99
C THR A 110 -13.76 -1.99 29.40
N ASP A 111 -14.11 -1.93 28.11
CA ASP A 111 -14.95 -2.96 27.49
C ASP A 111 -14.13 -3.96 26.66
N GLY A 112 -12.86 -3.63 26.37
CA GLY A 112 -12.05 -4.37 25.42
C GLY A 112 -12.59 -4.25 24.00
N MET A 113 -11.99 -5.00 23.08
CA MET A 113 -12.40 -5.03 21.66
C MET A 113 -12.40 -6.45 21.13
N THR A 114 -13.26 -6.74 20.19
CA THR A 114 -13.21 -8.01 19.46
C THR A 114 -12.02 -8.08 18.52
N VAL A 115 -11.63 -9.29 18.13
CA VAL A 115 -10.55 -9.51 17.14
C VAL A 115 -10.87 -8.78 15.81
N GLY A 116 -12.13 -8.80 15.39
CA GLY A 116 -12.59 -8.07 14.20
C GLY A 116 -12.46 -6.55 14.36
N GLU A 117 -12.90 -5.99 15.49
CA GLU A 117 -12.77 -4.55 15.81
C GLU A 117 -11.28 -4.12 15.89
N LEU A 118 -10.41 -5.00 16.38
CA LEU A 118 -8.96 -4.72 16.40
C LEU A 118 -8.37 -4.71 15.00
N CYS A 119 -8.77 -5.63 14.09
CA CYS A 119 -8.35 -5.61 12.69
C CYS A 119 -8.86 -4.36 11.97
N ASP A 120 -10.12 -3.98 12.19
CA ASP A 120 -10.67 -2.73 11.67
C ASP A 120 -9.84 -1.53 12.13
N ALA A 121 -9.61 -1.38 13.43
CA ALA A 121 -8.81 -0.29 14.00
C ALA A 121 -7.37 -0.27 13.47
N ALA A 122 -6.72 -1.44 13.35
CA ALA A 122 -5.36 -1.56 12.85
C ALA A 122 -5.25 -1.15 11.37
N ILE A 123 -6.22 -1.49 10.54
CA ILE A 123 -6.20 -1.15 9.11
C ILE A 123 -6.73 0.26 8.89
N THR A 124 -7.92 0.60 9.36
CA THR A 124 -8.61 1.85 9.01
C THR A 124 -8.00 3.08 9.68
N MET A 125 -7.60 2.95 10.95
CA MET A 125 -7.02 4.04 11.76
C MET A 125 -5.54 3.88 12.03
N SER A 126 -4.95 2.77 11.58
CA SER A 126 -3.53 2.45 11.81
C SER A 126 -3.16 2.32 13.30
N ASP A 127 -4.08 1.90 14.16
CA ASP A 127 -3.90 1.78 15.62
C ASP A 127 -2.78 0.78 15.95
N ASN A 128 -1.78 1.25 16.70
CA ASN A 128 -0.58 0.45 17.01
C ASN A 128 -0.82 -0.55 18.12
N THR A 129 -1.62 -0.20 19.13
CA THR A 129 -1.98 -1.14 20.19
C THR A 129 -2.86 -2.25 19.65
N ALA A 130 -3.81 -1.95 18.77
CA ALA A 130 -4.61 -2.97 18.09
C ALA A 130 -3.70 -3.96 17.33
N ALA A 131 -2.70 -3.47 16.61
CA ALA A 131 -1.74 -4.33 15.93
C ALA A 131 -0.93 -5.21 16.90
N ASN A 132 -0.45 -4.67 18.03
CA ASN A 132 0.27 -5.45 19.03
C ASN A 132 -0.62 -6.52 19.69
N LEU A 133 -1.86 -6.19 20.01
CA LEU A 133 -2.82 -7.15 20.55
C LEU A 133 -3.08 -8.30 19.55
N LEU A 134 -3.26 -7.98 18.26
CA LEU A 134 -3.43 -8.99 17.22
C LEU A 134 -2.17 -9.83 17.02
N LEU A 135 -0.97 -9.23 17.04
CA LEU A 135 0.29 -9.99 17.01
C LEU A 135 0.36 -10.99 18.16
N SER A 136 -0.07 -10.59 19.37
CA SER A 136 -0.13 -11.50 20.52
C SER A 136 -1.04 -12.71 20.25
N THR A 137 -2.18 -12.53 19.57
CA THR A 137 -3.11 -13.63 19.27
C THR A 137 -2.54 -14.67 18.31
N ILE A 138 -1.63 -14.27 17.44
CA ILE A 138 -0.98 -15.19 16.50
C ILE A 138 0.35 -15.75 17.03
N GLY A 139 0.85 -15.26 18.17
CA GLY A 139 2.11 -15.69 18.81
C GLY A 139 3.33 -14.84 18.47
N GLY A 140 3.14 -13.58 18.09
CA GLY A 140 4.18 -12.57 17.90
C GLY A 140 4.65 -12.37 16.46
N PRO A 141 5.58 -11.41 16.25
CA PRO A 141 6.08 -11.02 14.93
C PRO A 141 6.61 -12.18 14.10
N GLN A 142 7.35 -13.11 14.71
CA GLN A 142 7.92 -14.28 14.02
C GLN A 142 6.84 -15.19 13.45
N GLN A 143 5.66 -15.29 14.09
CA GLN A 143 4.56 -16.10 13.57
C GLN A 143 3.93 -15.46 12.33
N LEU A 144 3.92 -14.13 12.23
CA LEU A 144 3.55 -13.46 10.98
C LEU A 144 4.55 -13.82 9.87
N THR A 145 5.84 -13.78 10.15
CA THR A 145 6.87 -14.19 9.19
C THR A 145 6.69 -15.65 8.75
N ILE A 146 6.38 -16.57 9.69
CA ILE A 146 6.09 -17.98 9.37
C ILE A 146 4.82 -18.10 8.49
N PHE A 147 3.78 -17.33 8.77
CA PHE A 147 2.59 -17.28 7.91
C PHE A 147 2.96 -16.86 6.50
N LEU A 148 3.74 -15.79 6.32
CA LEU A 148 4.18 -15.32 5.01
C LEU A 148 5.00 -16.38 4.26
N ARG A 149 5.90 -17.13 4.93
CA ARG A 149 6.62 -18.25 4.29
C ARG A 149 5.67 -19.32 3.73
N LYS A 150 4.56 -19.59 4.44
CA LYS A 150 3.54 -20.55 3.97
C LYS A 150 2.76 -20.04 2.76
N THR A 151 2.65 -18.71 2.58
CA THR A 151 2.05 -18.11 1.37
C THR A 151 3.02 -18.08 0.18
N GLY A 152 4.27 -18.50 0.39
CA GLY A 152 5.34 -18.47 -0.61
C GLY A 152 6.06 -17.13 -0.70
N ASP A 153 5.91 -16.25 0.28
CA ASP A 153 6.72 -15.04 0.43
C ASP A 153 7.97 -15.36 1.26
N HIS A 154 9.10 -15.44 0.61
CA HIS A 154 10.40 -15.74 1.23
C HIS A 154 11.21 -14.47 1.56
N VAL A 155 10.67 -13.29 1.29
CA VAL A 155 11.33 -11.99 1.41
C VAL A 155 10.85 -11.22 2.63
N THR A 156 9.54 -10.97 2.72
CA THR A 156 8.93 -10.16 3.77
C THR A 156 9.15 -10.77 5.15
N ARG A 157 9.50 -9.93 6.13
CA ARG A 157 9.71 -10.36 7.51
C ARG A 157 9.27 -9.31 8.51
N LEU A 158 8.69 -9.75 9.61
CA LEU A 158 8.40 -8.94 10.78
C LEU A 158 9.19 -9.52 11.97
N ASP A 159 9.93 -8.65 12.64
CA ASP A 159 10.85 -9.05 13.70
C ASP A 159 10.50 -8.39 15.05
N ARG A 160 9.88 -7.23 15.02
CA ARG A 160 9.62 -6.38 16.18
C ARG A 160 8.15 -6.03 16.30
N TRP A 161 7.79 -5.53 17.46
CA TRP A 161 6.48 -5.01 17.79
C TRP A 161 6.36 -3.52 17.43
N GLU A 162 5.13 -2.99 17.37
CA GLU A 162 4.93 -1.55 17.38
C GLU A 162 5.42 -0.96 18.73
N THR A 163 6.14 0.13 18.76
CA THR A 163 6.46 0.99 17.60
C THR A 163 7.89 0.79 17.08
N ALA A 164 8.66 -0.12 17.70
CA ALA A 164 10.08 -0.35 17.39
C ALA A 164 10.34 -0.80 15.94
N LEU A 165 9.37 -1.44 15.29
CA LEU A 165 9.46 -1.86 13.89
C LEU A 165 9.58 -0.68 12.89
N ASN A 166 9.33 0.56 13.33
CA ASN A 166 9.36 1.76 12.49
C ASN A 166 10.73 2.47 12.45
N GLU A 167 11.77 1.90 13.08
CA GLU A 167 13.10 2.52 13.21
C GLU A 167 13.79 2.78 11.87
N ALA A 168 13.59 1.94 10.87
CA ALA A 168 14.03 2.10 9.47
C ALA A 168 15.53 2.36 9.31
N LEU A 169 16.39 1.66 10.04
CA LEU A 169 17.85 1.82 9.95
C LEU A 169 18.37 1.42 8.55
N PRO A 170 19.29 2.20 7.97
CA PRO A 170 19.92 1.84 6.71
C PRO A 170 20.64 0.48 6.81
N GLY A 171 20.35 -0.42 5.86
CA GLY A 171 20.95 -1.77 5.84
C GLY A 171 20.33 -2.77 6.82
N ASP A 172 19.38 -2.37 7.66
CA ASP A 172 18.65 -3.29 8.54
C ASP A 172 17.54 -4.00 7.74
N GLU A 173 17.58 -5.32 7.73
CA GLU A 173 16.56 -6.12 7.05
C GLU A 173 15.32 -6.42 7.91
N ARG A 174 15.38 -6.13 9.23
CA ARG A 174 14.24 -6.34 10.13
C ARG A 174 13.05 -5.48 9.69
N ASP A 175 11.86 -6.07 9.76
CA ASP A 175 10.59 -5.42 9.48
C ASP A 175 10.49 -4.83 8.06
N THR A 176 11.12 -5.52 7.10
CA THR A 176 11.18 -5.09 5.69
C THR A 176 10.46 -6.05 4.74
N THR A 177 10.13 -5.50 3.60
CA THR A 177 9.68 -6.20 2.40
C THR A 177 10.37 -5.63 1.16
N THR A 178 10.07 -6.16 -0.02
CA THR A 178 10.35 -5.50 -1.30
C THR A 178 9.02 -5.11 -1.97
N PRO A 179 8.99 -4.08 -2.83
CA PRO A 179 7.76 -3.72 -3.55
C PRO A 179 7.13 -4.91 -4.28
N LYS A 180 7.94 -5.73 -4.95
CA LYS A 180 7.50 -6.93 -5.66
C LYS A 180 6.92 -7.98 -4.71
N ALA A 181 7.65 -8.33 -3.64
CA ALA A 181 7.17 -9.34 -2.70
C ALA A 181 5.85 -8.93 -2.04
N MET A 182 5.70 -7.65 -1.67
CA MET A 182 4.46 -7.12 -1.13
C MET A 182 3.32 -7.19 -2.15
N ALA A 183 3.57 -6.82 -3.43
CA ALA A 183 2.56 -6.88 -4.49
C ALA A 183 2.09 -8.33 -4.73
N GLU A 184 3.01 -9.27 -4.87
CA GLU A 184 2.70 -10.69 -5.08
C GLU A 184 1.96 -11.30 -3.87
N THR A 185 2.35 -10.93 -2.65
CA THR A 185 1.70 -11.40 -1.43
C THR A 185 0.29 -10.84 -1.32
N LEU A 186 0.10 -9.53 -1.54
CA LEU A 186 -1.22 -8.90 -1.52
C LEU A 186 -2.14 -9.51 -2.60
N HIS A 187 -1.63 -9.76 -3.81
CA HIS A 187 -2.37 -10.44 -4.86
C HIS A 187 -2.87 -11.82 -4.40
N LYS A 188 -1.99 -12.65 -3.83
CA LYS A 188 -2.36 -13.99 -3.33
C LYS A 188 -3.40 -13.93 -2.20
N LEU A 189 -3.33 -12.91 -1.34
CA LEU A 189 -4.28 -12.71 -0.24
C LEU A 189 -5.65 -12.29 -0.76
N LEU A 190 -5.71 -11.44 -1.77
CA LEU A 190 -6.97 -10.88 -2.30
C LEU A 190 -7.65 -11.78 -3.34
N THR A 191 -6.91 -12.62 -4.07
CA THR A 191 -7.45 -13.41 -5.20
C THR A 191 -7.12 -14.90 -5.15
N GLY A 192 -6.16 -15.28 -4.30
CA GLY A 192 -5.66 -16.66 -4.21
C GLY A 192 -6.52 -17.58 -3.33
N LYS A 193 -5.91 -18.69 -2.92
CA LYS A 193 -6.56 -19.72 -2.08
C LYS A 193 -6.10 -19.69 -0.62
N ILE A 194 -5.44 -18.61 -0.20
CA ILE A 194 -4.91 -18.48 1.17
C ILE A 194 -6.05 -18.15 2.14
N LEU A 195 -6.97 -17.32 1.70
CA LEU A 195 -8.17 -16.91 2.42
C LEU A 195 -9.43 -17.41 1.69
N THR A 196 -10.48 -17.65 2.43
CA THR A 196 -11.82 -17.86 1.84
C THR A 196 -12.32 -16.59 1.16
N VAL A 197 -13.28 -16.70 0.24
CA VAL A 197 -13.88 -15.54 -0.43
C VAL A 197 -14.45 -14.54 0.58
N ALA A 198 -15.07 -15.03 1.67
CA ALA A 198 -15.59 -14.16 2.74
C ALA A 198 -14.47 -13.39 3.43
N SER A 199 -13.34 -14.04 3.73
CA SER A 199 -12.19 -13.39 4.36
C SER A 199 -11.45 -12.43 3.41
N GLN A 200 -11.39 -12.74 2.11
CA GLN A 200 -10.88 -11.83 1.10
C GLN A 200 -11.72 -10.54 1.03
N GLN A 201 -13.03 -10.68 1.01
CA GLN A 201 -13.96 -9.54 1.01
C GLN A 201 -13.80 -8.72 2.29
N GLN A 202 -13.77 -9.36 3.46
CA GLN A 202 -13.58 -8.68 4.73
C GLN A 202 -12.26 -7.88 4.78
N LEU A 203 -11.16 -8.45 4.25
CA LEU A 203 -9.89 -7.75 4.16
C LEU A 203 -9.99 -6.52 3.24
N MET A 204 -10.65 -6.69 2.09
CA MET A 204 -10.88 -5.61 1.13
C MET A 204 -11.72 -4.48 1.75
N ASP A 205 -12.80 -4.83 2.47
CA ASP A 205 -13.68 -3.88 3.14
C ASP A 205 -12.93 -3.02 4.18
N TRP A 206 -12.06 -3.64 4.99
CA TRP A 206 -11.22 -2.88 5.93
C TRP A 206 -10.24 -1.95 5.22
N MET A 207 -9.63 -2.41 4.12
CA MET A 207 -8.69 -1.58 3.35
C MET A 207 -9.40 -0.44 2.61
N GLU A 208 -10.61 -0.67 2.08
CA GLU A 208 -11.43 0.38 1.45
C GLU A 208 -11.82 1.47 2.45
N ALA A 209 -12.11 1.07 3.69
CA ALA A 209 -12.49 1.95 4.78
C ALA A 209 -11.31 2.74 5.41
N ASP A 210 -10.07 2.66 4.89
CA ASP A 210 -8.91 3.42 5.41
C ASP A 210 -9.21 4.91 5.49
N LYS A 211 -8.90 5.52 6.64
CA LYS A 211 -9.16 6.94 6.95
C LYS A 211 -7.90 7.78 7.04
N VAL A 212 -6.70 7.16 6.94
CA VAL A 212 -5.43 7.85 7.16
C VAL A 212 -4.58 7.99 5.91
N ALA A 213 -4.97 7.35 4.80
CA ALA A 213 -4.26 7.40 3.53
C ALA A 213 -4.75 8.49 2.56
N GLY A 214 -5.73 9.31 2.97
CA GLY A 214 -6.35 10.34 2.12
C GLY A 214 -5.37 11.21 1.31
N PRO A 215 -4.28 11.74 1.89
CA PRO A 215 -3.33 12.59 1.17
C PRO A 215 -2.41 11.87 0.17
N LEU A 216 -2.50 10.54 0.02
CA LEU A 216 -1.65 9.74 -0.87
C LEU A 216 -2.37 9.43 -2.19
N LEU A 217 -2.42 8.16 -2.60
CA LEU A 217 -3.06 7.76 -3.86
C LEU A 217 -4.52 8.19 -3.96
N ARG A 218 -5.28 8.15 -2.86
CA ARG A 218 -6.69 8.58 -2.82
C ARG A 218 -6.91 10.00 -3.35
N SER A 219 -5.98 10.92 -3.07
CA SER A 219 -6.09 12.32 -3.51
C SER A 219 -5.91 12.50 -5.03
N ALA A 220 -5.35 11.52 -5.72
CA ALA A 220 -5.11 11.53 -7.15
C ALA A 220 -6.25 10.88 -7.97
N LEU A 221 -7.13 10.10 -7.31
CA LEU A 221 -8.12 9.29 -8.00
C LEU A 221 -9.28 10.14 -8.56
N PRO A 222 -9.70 9.91 -9.81
CA PRO A 222 -10.93 10.48 -10.33
C PRO A 222 -12.17 9.92 -9.62
N ALA A 223 -13.28 10.65 -9.74
CA ALA A 223 -14.56 10.17 -9.22
C ALA A 223 -14.95 8.82 -9.85
N GLY A 224 -15.49 7.90 -9.03
CA GLY A 224 -15.90 6.56 -9.46
C GLY A 224 -14.79 5.51 -9.47
N TRP A 225 -13.56 5.88 -9.11
CA TRP A 225 -12.50 4.91 -8.93
C TRP A 225 -12.65 4.19 -7.59
N PHE A 226 -12.26 2.93 -7.58
CA PHE A 226 -12.12 2.12 -6.38
C PHE A 226 -10.71 2.21 -5.82
N ILE A 227 -10.57 2.19 -4.50
CA ILE A 227 -9.31 1.98 -3.82
C ILE A 227 -9.52 1.33 -2.45
N ALA A 228 -8.78 0.26 -2.23
CA ALA A 228 -8.58 -0.37 -0.93
C ALA A 228 -7.09 -0.31 -0.62
N ASP A 229 -6.69 0.41 0.43
CA ASP A 229 -5.28 0.71 0.67
C ASP A 229 -4.88 0.64 2.15
N LYS A 230 -3.58 0.67 2.37
CA LYS A 230 -2.98 0.87 3.69
C LYS A 230 -1.70 1.67 3.56
N SER A 231 -1.62 2.77 4.28
CA SER A 231 -0.40 3.57 4.36
C SER A 231 0.49 3.19 5.54
N GLY A 232 1.76 3.58 5.47
CA GLY A 232 2.72 3.48 6.55
C GLY A 232 3.61 4.71 6.64
N ALA A 233 4.01 5.09 7.85
CA ALA A 233 5.00 6.12 8.13
C ALA A 233 5.96 5.61 9.20
N GLY A 234 7.22 5.97 9.10
CA GLY A 234 8.27 5.56 10.03
C GLY A 234 9.35 6.61 10.16
N GLU A 235 10.38 6.26 10.91
CA GLU A 235 11.54 7.12 11.10
C GLU A 235 12.33 7.29 9.79
N ARG A 236 13.34 8.17 9.83
CA ARG A 236 14.26 8.45 8.71
C ARG A 236 13.52 8.80 7.41
N GLY A 237 12.41 9.52 7.55
CA GLY A 237 11.60 9.95 6.42
C GLY A 237 10.97 8.80 5.63
N SER A 238 10.75 7.66 6.26
CA SER A 238 10.09 6.54 5.61
C SER A 238 8.59 6.79 5.44
N ARG A 239 8.07 6.43 4.28
CA ARG A 239 6.66 6.51 3.91
C ARG A 239 6.31 5.40 2.92
N GLY A 240 5.10 4.90 2.95
CA GLY A 240 4.67 3.89 1.98
C GLY A 240 3.17 3.77 1.89
N ILE A 241 2.73 3.12 0.82
CA ILE A 241 1.34 2.74 0.59
C ILE A 241 1.30 1.44 -0.21
N ILE A 242 0.37 0.58 0.15
CA ILE A 242 -0.04 -0.59 -0.63
C ILE A 242 -1.50 -0.41 -0.98
N ALA A 243 -1.89 -0.67 -2.23
CA ALA A 243 -3.25 -0.43 -2.68
C ALA A 243 -3.69 -1.45 -3.74
N ALA A 244 -4.96 -1.84 -3.69
CA ALA A 244 -5.70 -2.41 -4.80
C ALA A 244 -6.65 -1.34 -5.32
N LEU A 245 -6.54 -0.95 -6.60
CA LEU A 245 -7.31 0.17 -7.16
C LEU A 245 -7.69 -0.07 -8.62
N GLY A 246 -8.64 0.70 -9.10
CA GLY A 246 -9.07 0.66 -10.50
C GLY A 246 -10.28 1.53 -10.80
N PRO A 247 -10.60 1.72 -12.10
CA PRO A 247 -11.78 2.46 -12.53
C PRO A 247 -13.08 1.67 -12.28
N ASP A 248 -14.22 2.33 -12.53
CA ASP A 248 -15.55 1.72 -12.53
C ASP A 248 -15.94 1.01 -11.22
N GLY A 249 -15.44 1.53 -10.10
CA GLY A 249 -15.73 1.01 -8.76
C GLY A 249 -15.17 -0.39 -8.49
N LYS A 250 -14.14 -0.83 -9.23
CA LYS A 250 -13.53 -2.18 -9.07
C LYS A 250 -12.01 -2.11 -9.12
N PRO A 251 -11.30 -2.90 -8.27
CA PRO A 251 -9.85 -2.99 -8.37
C PRO A 251 -9.45 -3.81 -9.60
N SER A 252 -8.44 -3.36 -10.33
CA SER A 252 -7.83 -4.08 -11.46
C SER A 252 -6.32 -4.15 -11.38
N ARG A 253 -5.70 -3.35 -10.49
CA ARG A 253 -4.25 -3.37 -10.26
C ARG A 253 -3.93 -3.32 -8.77
N ILE A 254 -2.75 -3.83 -8.43
CA ILE A 254 -2.09 -3.61 -7.15
C ILE A 254 -0.94 -2.65 -7.38
N VAL A 255 -0.84 -1.63 -6.54
CA VAL A 255 0.23 -0.62 -6.57
C VAL A 255 0.91 -0.55 -5.22
N ILE A 256 2.22 -0.70 -5.22
CA ILE A 256 3.08 -0.61 -4.04
C ILE A 256 4.04 0.55 -4.23
N ILE A 257 4.09 1.46 -3.27
CA ILE A 257 5.08 2.55 -3.24
C ILE A 257 5.70 2.58 -1.85
N TYR A 258 7.02 2.50 -1.78
CA TYR A 258 7.80 2.72 -0.56
C TYR A 258 8.86 3.76 -0.80
N LEU A 259 9.13 4.59 0.20
CA LEU A 259 10.27 5.49 0.20
C LEU A 259 10.92 5.55 1.59
N THR A 260 12.21 5.80 1.63
CA THR A 260 12.99 5.89 2.88
C THR A 260 14.24 6.75 2.69
N GLY A 261 14.77 7.29 3.79
CA GLY A 261 15.98 8.09 3.78
C GLY A 261 15.75 9.57 3.43
N SER A 262 14.50 10.04 3.37
CA SER A 262 14.18 11.43 3.05
C SER A 262 14.34 12.36 4.25
N GLN A 263 14.77 13.60 3.99
CA GLN A 263 14.71 14.72 4.95
C GLN A 263 13.48 15.63 4.70
N ALA A 264 12.71 15.36 3.65
CA ALA A 264 11.51 16.11 3.32
C ALA A 264 10.41 15.93 4.38
N THR A 265 9.49 16.88 4.46
CA THR A 265 8.34 16.80 5.37
C THR A 265 7.40 15.66 4.97
N ILE A 266 6.49 15.27 5.86
CA ILE A 266 5.51 14.22 5.54
C ILE A 266 4.57 14.68 4.42
N GLU A 267 4.24 15.96 4.37
CA GLU A 267 3.40 16.58 3.34
C GLU A 267 4.08 16.49 1.96
N GLU A 268 5.37 16.80 1.87
CA GLU A 268 6.14 16.68 0.63
C GLU A 268 6.23 15.23 0.16
N ARG A 269 6.45 14.29 1.06
CA ARG A 269 6.46 12.85 0.75
C ARG A 269 5.09 12.37 0.29
N ASN A 270 4.00 12.79 0.95
CA ASN A 270 2.62 12.49 0.53
C ASN A 270 2.34 13.05 -0.87
N LYS A 271 2.75 14.29 -1.14
CA LYS A 271 2.59 14.94 -2.44
C LYS A 271 3.27 14.15 -3.56
N GLN A 272 4.50 13.67 -3.35
CA GLN A 272 5.21 12.88 -4.36
C GLN A 272 4.51 11.53 -4.63
N ILE A 273 3.97 10.87 -3.61
CA ILE A 273 3.16 9.65 -3.79
C ILE A 273 1.87 9.96 -4.57
N ALA A 274 1.21 11.07 -4.31
CA ALA A 274 0.03 11.50 -5.06
C ALA A 274 0.37 11.85 -6.54
N GLU A 275 1.53 12.48 -6.79
CA GLU A 275 2.02 12.76 -8.15
C GLU A 275 2.28 11.46 -8.94
N ILE A 276 2.87 10.43 -8.31
CA ILE A 276 3.00 9.09 -8.91
C ILE A 276 1.61 8.51 -9.24
N GLY A 277 0.66 8.61 -8.33
CA GLY A 277 -0.72 8.19 -8.56
C GLY A 277 -1.37 8.92 -9.75
N THR A 278 -1.16 10.22 -9.86
CA THR A 278 -1.67 11.02 -10.99
C THR A 278 -1.08 10.58 -12.32
N SER A 279 0.23 10.27 -12.35
CA SER A 279 0.89 9.75 -13.55
C SER A 279 0.36 8.36 -13.92
N LEU A 280 0.26 7.46 -12.93
CA LEU A 280 -0.29 6.11 -13.11
C LEU A 280 -1.68 6.14 -13.76
N ILE A 281 -2.59 6.99 -13.27
CA ILE A 281 -3.97 7.10 -13.77
C ILE A 281 -4.02 7.58 -15.22
N LYS A 282 -3.10 8.45 -15.64
CA LYS A 282 -3.01 8.92 -17.02
C LYS A 282 -2.58 7.85 -18.01
N HIS A 283 -1.92 6.81 -17.53
CA HIS A 283 -1.38 5.71 -18.36
C HIS A 283 -2.09 4.37 -18.09
N TRP A 284 -3.26 4.43 -17.47
CA TRP A 284 -4.05 3.25 -17.09
C TRP A 284 -4.55 2.40 -18.25
#